data_2534450828e9dc6d02b29ded16ddb44d
#
_entry.id   2534450828e9dc6d02b29ded16ddb44d
#
_cell.length_a   1.000
_cell.length_b   1.000
_cell.length_c   1.000
_cell.angle_alpha   90.00
_cell.angle_beta   90.00
_cell.angle_gamma   90.00
#
_symmetry.space_group_name_H-M   'P 1'
#
loop_
_entity.id
_entity.type
_entity.pdbx_description
1 polymer ?
#
loop_
_entity_poly.entity_id
_entity_poly.type
_entity_poly.pdbx_seq_one_letter_code
_entity_poly.pdbx_strand_id
1 'polypeptide(L)'
;GFVKMPCGFDSHMSPPKERKKNMGMNQTPVSERVHIGFFGKRNAGKSSVMNAVTGQDLAVVSDVKGTTTDPVYKTMELLPLGPVVMMDTPGIDDEGELGELRVKKSYQVLNKTDIAVVVIDGTCGVSEEDLKITERIQKKNIPYIIVLNKCERFTREDERLRVQENTASYLKTEKEKILLVSAADKSGIYELKEELGALKGKEEEERKIVGDLLEPSDFVVLVVPIDSAAPKGRLILPQQQTIRDILDADASAIVVKETELAGTLASLGKKPKMVITDSQVFGRVSKDTPKDILLTSFSILFARYKGNLETMVHGVKALDILEDGDKVLISEGCTHHRQCDDIGTVKIPRWLKEYTGKEFIIETSSGTEFPDDLGSYKMIIHCGGCMLNEREMKYRISCAQDQGIPIANYGMVIAYIHGILKRSLSPFPEIEKLL
;
A
#
# COMPACT_ATOMS: atom_id res chain seq x y z
N GLY A 1 -66.44 9.63 -22.39
CA GLY A 1 -65.38 10.04 -23.25
C GLY A 1 -64.14 10.37 -22.46
N PHE A 2 -63.18 9.44 -22.38
CA PHE A 2 -61.84 9.71 -21.80
C PHE A 2 -60.88 9.96 -22.95
N VAL A 3 -60.35 11.16 -22.99
CA VAL A 3 -59.26 11.56 -23.92
C VAL A 3 -57.92 11.03 -23.39
N LYS A 4 -57.27 10.15 -24.17
CA LYS A 4 -55.87 9.72 -23.96
C LYS A 4 -54.96 10.82 -24.48
N MET A 5 -54.07 11.37 -23.64
CA MET A 5 -52.86 12.12 -24.06
C MET A 5 -51.71 11.16 -24.27
N PRO A 6 -50.88 11.31 -25.31
CA PRO A 6 -49.66 10.54 -25.51
C PRO A 6 -48.50 11.18 -24.77
N CYS A 7 -47.93 10.47 -23.80
CA CYS A 7 -46.58 10.81 -23.29
C CYS A 7 -45.53 10.15 -24.18
N GLY A 8 -44.91 10.93 -25.06
CA GLY A 8 -43.67 10.56 -25.69
C GLY A 8 -42.52 11.04 -24.85
N PHE A 9 -41.75 10.14 -24.27
CA PHE A 9 -40.41 10.38 -23.77
C PHE A 9 -39.46 9.46 -24.51
N ASP A 10 -38.76 10.05 -25.50
CA ASP A 10 -37.60 9.44 -26.10
C ASP A 10 -36.45 9.48 -25.09
N SER A 11 -36.09 8.35 -24.53
CA SER A 11 -34.89 8.16 -23.70
C SER A 11 -33.93 7.20 -24.38
N HIS A 12 -33.26 7.68 -25.43
CA HIS A 12 -32.05 7.05 -25.92
C HIS A 12 -30.81 7.85 -25.49
N MET A 13 -30.51 7.79 -24.21
CA MET A 13 -29.15 8.00 -23.72
C MET A 13 -28.69 6.71 -23.06
N SER A 14 -27.94 5.91 -23.82
CA SER A 14 -27.19 4.80 -23.25
C SER A 14 -26.11 5.37 -22.33
N PRO A 15 -26.00 4.86 -21.07
CA PRO A 15 -24.91 5.29 -20.20
C PRO A 15 -23.56 4.91 -20.82
N PRO A 16 -22.50 5.69 -20.57
CA PRO A 16 -21.18 5.40 -21.07
C PRO A 16 -20.78 4.00 -20.60
N LYS A 17 -20.41 3.14 -21.54
CA LYS A 17 -19.87 1.81 -21.25
C LYS A 17 -18.57 1.99 -20.46
N GLU A 18 -18.63 1.84 -19.15
CA GLU A 18 -17.44 1.60 -18.35
C GLU A 18 -16.72 0.41 -18.95
N ARG A 19 -15.53 0.65 -19.50
CA ARG A 19 -14.61 -0.42 -19.86
C ARG A 19 -14.22 -1.12 -18.56
N LYS A 20 -14.90 -2.22 -18.24
CA LYS A 20 -14.41 -3.17 -17.24
C LYS A 20 -13.02 -3.59 -17.70
N LYS A 21 -11.99 -3.06 -17.06
CA LYS A 21 -10.64 -3.62 -17.16
C LYS A 21 -10.75 -5.05 -16.66
N ASN A 22 -10.70 -6.02 -17.56
CA ASN A 22 -10.44 -7.41 -17.21
C ASN A 22 -9.04 -7.44 -16.58
N MET A 23 -8.97 -7.42 -15.25
CA MET A 23 -7.75 -7.81 -14.55
C MET A 23 -7.61 -9.32 -14.75
N GLY A 24 -6.72 -9.72 -15.64
CA GLY A 24 -6.35 -11.12 -15.83
C GLY A 24 -5.77 -11.67 -14.51
N MET A 25 -6.00 -12.96 -14.25
CA MET A 25 -5.51 -13.66 -13.03
C MET A 25 -3.98 -13.66 -12.89
N ASN A 26 -3.22 -13.18 -13.88
CA ASN A 26 -1.76 -13.20 -13.95
C ASN A 26 -1.09 -11.83 -13.77
N GLN A 27 -1.80 -10.81 -13.27
CA GLN A 27 -1.18 -9.51 -13.04
C GLN A 27 -0.73 -9.35 -11.59
N THR A 28 0.55 -9.01 -11.38
CA THR A 28 1.06 -8.63 -10.05
C THR A 28 0.18 -7.54 -9.44
N PRO A 29 -0.30 -7.72 -8.20
CA PRO A 29 -1.11 -6.71 -7.52
C PRO A 29 -0.38 -5.37 -7.44
N VAL A 30 -1.12 -4.27 -7.46
CA VAL A 30 -0.54 -2.92 -7.38
C VAL A 30 0.32 -2.76 -6.11
N SER A 31 -0.12 -3.32 -4.99
CA SER A 31 0.60 -3.27 -3.71
C SER A 31 1.93 -4.03 -3.66
N GLU A 32 2.19 -4.89 -4.65
CA GLU A 32 3.42 -5.70 -4.77
C GLU A 32 4.34 -5.20 -5.89
N ARG A 33 3.93 -4.15 -6.60
CA ARG A 33 4.74 -3.53 -7.64
C ARG A 33 5.69 -2.51 -7.02
N VAL A 34 6.88 -2.35 -7.62
CA VAL A 34 7.78 -1.27 -7.24
C VAL A 34 7.16 0.09 -7.61
N HIS A 35 6.99 0.96 -6.65
CA HIS A 35 6.42 2.30 -6.84
C HIS A 35 7.53 3.32 -7.11
N ILE A 36 7.56 3.86 -8.33
CA ILE A 36 8.55 4.86 -8.76
C ILE A 36 7.86 6.22 -8.84
N GLY A 37 8.25 7.15 -7.95
CA GLY A 37 7.70 8.51 -7.89
C GLY A 37 8.60 9.51 -8.61
N PHE A 38 8.01 10.34 -9.50
CA PHE A 38 8.68 11.43 -10.19
C PHE A 38 8.34 12.75 -9.50
N PHE A 39 9.35 13.39 -8.91
CA PHE A 39 9.24 14.63 -8.14
C PHE A 39 10.03 15.75 -8.82
N GLY A 40 9.70 16.99 -8.51
CA GLY A 40 10.41 18.16 -9.03
C GLY A 40 9.45 19.29 -9.35
N LYS A 41 10.02 20.43 -9.70
CA LYS A 41 9.28 21.66 -10.02
C LYS A 41 8.38 21.46 -11.23
N ARG A 42 7.46 22.38 -11.36
CA ARG A 42 6.67 22.51 -12.57
C ARG A 42 7.59 22.77 -13.78
N ASN A 43 7.26 22.24 -14.93
CA ASN A 43 8.01 22.34 -16.18
C ASN A 43 9.44 21.78 -16.15
N ALA A 44 9.87 21.11 -15.07
CA ALA A 44 11.12 20.36 -15.05
C ALA A 44 11.14 19.18 -16.05
N GLY A 45 9.94 18.77 -16.52
CA GLY A 45 9.79 17.69 -17.50
C GLY A 45 9.54 16.32 -16.89
N LYS A 46 8.98 16.24 -15.66
CA LYS A 46 8.63 14.96 -14.99
C LYS A 46 7.85 14.02 -15.89
N SER A 47 6.71 14.48 -16.40
CA SER A 47 5.85 13.73 -17.31
C SER A 47 6.57 13.31 -18.60
N SER A 48 7.43 14.20 -19.15
CA SER A 48 8.22 13.90 -20.34
C SER A 48 9.27 12.83 -20.09
N VAL A 49 10.00 12.90 -18.96
CA VAL A 49 10.97 11.86 -18.54
C VAL A 49 10.25 10.54 -18.31
N MET A 50 9.12 10.55 -17.59
CA MET A 50 8.31 9.35 -17.37
C MET A 50 7.83 8.72 -18.71
N ASN A 51 7.35 9.52 -19.64
CA ASN A 51 6.95 9.05 -20.98
C ASN A 51 8.16 8.49 -21.77
N ALA A 52 9.32 9.13 -21.69
CA ALA A 52 10.53 8.63 -22.33
C ALA A 52 11.00 7.29 -21.74
N VAL A 53 10.98 7.13 -20.42
CA VAL A 53 11.28 5.87 -19.71
C VAL A 53 10.31 4.76 -20.10
N THR A 54 9.02 5.07 -20.18
CA THR A 54 7.99 4.08 -20.51
C THR A 54 7.90 3.75 -21.99
N GLY A 55 8.41 4.61 -22.87
CA GLY A 55 8.26 4.50 -24.31
C GLY A 55 6.82 4.74 -24.81
N GLN A 56 5.96 5.35 -23.98
CA GLN A 56 4.53 5.58 -24.25
C GLN A 56 4.14 6.98 -23.78
N ASP A 57 3.22 7.62 -24.49
CA ASP A 57 2.62 8.89 -24.08
C ASP A 57 1.56 8.64 -22.98
N LEU A 58 2.03 8.38 -21.77
CA LEU A 58 1.19 7.99 -20.64
C LEU A 58 0.74 9.17 -19.77
N ALA A 59 1.55 10.22 -19.69
CA ALA A 59 1.24 11.44 -18.97
C ALA A 59 0.85 12.55 -19.95
N VAL A 60 -0.13 13.37 -19.56
CA VAL A 60 -0.52 14.52 -20.35
C VAL A 60 0.57 15.59 -20.19
N VAL A 61 1.37 15.78 -21.23
CA VAL A 61 2.29 16.91 -21.33
C VAL A 61 1.48 18.11 -21.82
N SER A 62 1.29 19.11 -20.96
CA SER A 62 0.55 20.32 -21.33
C SER A 62 1.37 21.55 -20.96
N ASP A 63 1.48 22.47 -21.92
CA ASP A 63 2.09 23.79 -21.72
C ASP A 63 1.15 24.76 -20.97
N VAL A 64 -0.10 24.36 -20.71
CA VAL A 64 -1.09 25.19 -20.02
C VAL A 64 -0.94 25.07 -18.51
N LYS A 65 -0.87 26.22 -17.84
CA LYS A 65 -0.79 26.30 -16.37
C LYS A 65 -1.99 25.60 -15.73
N GLY A 66 -1.72 24.55 -14.91
CA GLY A 66 -2.72 23.96 -14.01
C GLY A 66 -3.39 22.67 -14.49
N THR A 67 -2.83 21.92 -15.44
CA THR A 67 -3.44 20.72 -16.02
C THR A 67 -3.38 19.47 -15.12
N THR A 68 -2.42 19.35 -14.21
CA THR A 68 -2.32 18.16 -13.33
C THR A 68 -2.52 18.56 -11.88
N THR A 69 -3.74 18.37 -11.37
CA THR A 69 -4.05 18.59 -9.94
C THR A 69 -3.85 17.35 -9.11
N ASP A 70 -3.98 16.17 -9.71
CA ASP A 70 -3.88 14.89 -9.04
C ASP A 70 -2.70 14.08 -9.57
N PRO A 71 -2.03 13.28 -8.72
CA PRO A 71 -0.98 12.37 -9.16
C PRO A 71 -1.51 11.36 -10.19
N VAL A 72 -0.76 11.12 -11.26
CA VAL A 72 -1.11 10.13 -12.29
C VAL A 72 -0.38 8.83 -12.01
N TYR A 73 -1.13 7.72 -11.92
CA TYR A 73 -0.60 6.38 -11.66
C TYR A 73 -0.67 5.53 -12.92
N LYS A 74 0.42 4.87 -13.26
CA LYS A 74 0.50 3.93 -14.39
C LYS A 74 1.19 2.65 -13.97
N THR A 75 0.52 1.52 -14.20
CA THR A 75 1.07 0.19 -13.97
C THR A 75 1.64 -0.37 -15.26
N MET A 76 2.86 -0.88 -15.22
CA MET A 76 3.52 -1.46 -16.38
C MET A 76 4.62 -2.45 -15.97
N GLU A 77 5.23 -3.07 -16.97
CA GLU A 77 6.46 -3.84 -16.84
C GLU A 77 7.63 -2.95 -17.27
N LEU A 78 8.63 -2.78 -16.42
CA LEU A 78 9.83 -2.02 -16.70
C LEU A 78 11.06 -2.90 -16.44
N LEU A 79 11.74 -3.33 -17.51
CA LEU A 79 12.99 -4.09 -17.35
C LEU A 79 14.15 -3.15 -17.00
N PRO A 80 15.06 -3.56 -16.09
CA PRO A 80 15.14 -4.88 -15.43
C PRO A 80 14.31 -5.02 -14.14
N LEU A 81 13.58 -3.97 -13.70
CA LEU A 81 12.83 -3.94 -12.43
C LEU A 81 11.66 -4.93 -12.37
N GLY A 82 11.04 -5.26 -13.52
CA GLY A 82 9.80 -6.03 -13.58
C GLY A 82 8.54 -5.17 -13.42
N PRO A 83 7.50 -5.66 -12.69
CA PRO A 83 6.24 -4.93 -12.54
C PRO A 83 6.39 -3.69 -11.66
N VAL A 84 6.04 -2.51 -12.21
CA VAL A 84 6.16 -1.21 -11.54
C VAL A 84 4.84 -0.42 -11.54
N VAL A 85 4.76 0.55 -10.65
CA VAL A 85 3.80 1.67 -10.68
C VAL A 85 4.58 2.96 -10.85
N MET A 86 4.41 3.61 -11.99
CA MET A 86 4.97 4.94 -12.25
C MET A 86 4.01 6.00 -11.72
N MET A 87 4.51 6.95 -10.94
CA MET A 87 3.71 7.99 -10.29
C MET A 87 4.23 9.36 -10.70
N ASP A 88 3.47 10.07 -11.54
CA ASP A 88 3.75 11.48 -11.89
C ASP A 88 3.11 12.39 -10.85
N THR A 89 3.92 13.27 -10.24
CA THR A 89 3.44 14.18 -9.20
C THR A 89 3.19 15.58 -9.73
N PRO A 90 2.23 16.35 -9.16
CA PRO A 90 2.15 17.78 -9.37
C PRO A 90 3.46 18.49 -9.06
N GLY A 91 3.66 19.71 -9.59
CA GLY A 91 4.83 20.53 -9.26
C GLY A 91 4.89 20.87 -7.76
N ILE A 92 6.10 20.92 -7.23
CA ILE A 92 6.35 21.21 -5.79
C ILE A 92 6.55 22.70 -5.50
N ASP A 93 6.45 23.54 -6.51
CA ASP A 93 6.66 24.99 -6.52
C ASP A 93 5.39 25.81 -6.78
N ASP A 94 4.22 25.20 -6.67
CA ASP A 94 2.95 25.89 -6.87
C ASP A 94 2.60 26.76 -5.65
N GLU A 95 2.19 28.02 -5.90
CA GLU A 95 1.79 28.99 -4.88
C GLU A 95 0.27 29.11 -4.76
N GLY A 96 -0.21 29.63 -3.60
CA GLY A 96 -1.62 29.81 -3.29
C GLY A 96 -2.30 28.53 -2.75
N GLU A 97 -3.57 28.66 -2.33
CA GLU A 97 -4.33 27.56 -1.70
C GLU A 97 -4.33 26.25 -2.53
N LEU A 98 -4.47 26.37 -3.85
CA LEU A 98 -4.42 25.22 -4.76
C LEU A 98 -2.99 24.65 -4.87
N GLY A 99 -1.98 25.51 -4.76
CA GLY A 99 -0.57 25.11 -4.75
C GLY A 99 -0.21 24.29 -3.52
N GLU A 100 -0.62 24.73 -2.33
CA GLU A 100 -0.41 24.00 -1.08
C GLU A 100 -1.04 22.60 -1.12
N LEU A 101 -2.25 22.47 -1.67
CA LEU A 101 -2.90 21.18 -1.86
C LEU A 101 -2.11 20.25 -2.79
N ARG A 102 -1.52 20.77 -3.86
CA ARG A 102 -0.68 20.00 -4.81
C ARG A 102 0.62 19.55 -4.16
N VAL A 103 1.27 20.44 -3.42
CA VAL A 103 2.48 20.13 -2.65
C VAL A 103 2.17 19.02 -1.63
N LYS A 104 1.05 19.14 -0.90
CA LYS A 104 0.59 18.11 0.03
C LYS A 104 0.37 16.75 -0.67
N LYS A 105 -0.27 16.74 -1.83
CA LYS A 105 -0.45 15.52 -2.64
C LYS A 105 0.86 14.91 -3.10
N SER A 106 1.84 15.73 -3.50
CA SER A 106 3.18 15.25 -3.87
C SER A 106 3.88 14.59 -2.68
N TYR A 107 3.75 15.13 -1.47
CA TYR A 107 4.28 14.50 -0.27
C TYR A 107 3.55 13.22 0.14
N GLN A 108 2.26 13.12 -0.10
CA GLN A 108 1.51 11.86 0.09
C GLN A 108 1.98 10.76 -0.87
N VAL A 109 2.32 11.11 -2.12
CA VAL A 109 2.93 10.16 -3.06
C VAL A 109 4.28 9.66 -2.56
N LEU A 110 5.09 10.54 -1.93
CA LEU A 110 6.38 10.16 -1.38
C LEU A 110 6.28 9.03 -0.33
N ASN A 111 5.19 9.00 0.44
CA ASN A 111 4.97 7.94 1.44
C ASN A 111 4.80 6.53 0.84
N LYS A 112 4.44 6.45 -0.43
CA LYS A 112 4.25 5.18 -1.18
C LYS A 112 5.41 4.86 -2.09
N THR A 113 6.38 5.77 -2.21
CA THR A 113 7.46 5.68 -3.20
C THR A 113 8.54 4.74 -2.72
N ASP A 114 8.82 3.69 -3.50
CA ASP A 114 9.95 2.77 -3.27
C ASP A 114 11.24 3.33 -3.85
N ILE A 115 11.16 3.97 -5.03
CA ILE A 115 12.28 4.64 -5.68
C ILE A 115 11.84 6.04 -6.09
N ALA A 116 12.60 7.07 -5.72
CA ALA A 116 12.31 8.45 -6.09
C ALA A 116 13.20 8.92 -7.26
N VAL A 117 12.58 9.57 -8.23
CA VAL A 117 13.26 10.26 -9.34
C VAL A 117 13.01 11.77 -9.17
N VAL A 118 14.04 12.51 -8.80
CA VAL A 118 13.96 13.97 -8.69
C VAL A 118 14.37 14.58 -10.02
N VAL A 119 13.41 15.15 -10.74
CA VAL A 119 13.62 15.74 -12.07
C VAL A 119 13.82 17.24 -11.94
N ILE A 120 15.00 17.71 -12.34
CA ILE A 120 15.42 19.10 -12.32
C ILE A 120 15.64 19.58 -13.76
N ASP A 121 15.21 20.78 -14.08
CA ASP A 121 15.55 21.44 -15.33
C ASP A 121 17.03 21.88 -15.27
N GLY A 122 17.88 21.16 -15.99
CA GLY A 122 19.33 21.44 -16.00
C GLY A 122 19.68 22.85 -16.45
N THR A 123 18.81 23.51 -17.24
CA THR A 123 19.04 24.87 -17.74
C THR A 123 18.75 25.95 -16.70
N CYS A 124 17.90 25.65 -15.71
CA CYS A 124 17.51 26.60 -14.64
C CYS A 124 18.34 26.42 -13.37
N GLY A 125 19.03 25.27 -13.23
CA GLY A 125 19.77 24.90 -12.02
C GLY A 125 18.84 24.43 -10.89
N VAL A 126 19.45 24.15 -9.74
CA VAL A 126 18.77 23.62 -8.55
C VAL A 126 18.10 24.75 -7.77
N SER A 127 16.91 24.50 -7.29
CA SER A 127 16.14 25.42 -6.46
C SER A 127 16.03 24.95 -5.00
N GLU A 128 15.48 25.83 -4.15
CA GLU A 128 15.24 25.52 -2.74
C GLU A 128 14.19 24.40 -2.57
N GLU A 129 13.20 24.34 -3.46
CA GLU A 129 12.18 23.29 -3.45
C GLU A 129 12.78 21.93 -3.82
N ASP A 130 13.74 21.88 -4.77
CA ASP A 130 14.45 20.65 -5.13
C ASP A 130 15.31 20.17 -3.94
N LEU A 131 15.90 21.09 -3.19
CA LEU A 131 16.63 20.76 -1.95
C LEU A 131 15.66 20.18 -0.91
N LYS A 132 14.55 20.85 -0.62
CA LYS A 132 13.56 20.40 0.37
C LYS A 132 13.02 19.00 0.08
N ILE A 133 12.68 18.70 -1.17
CA ILE A 133 12.19 17.35 -1.52
C ILE A 133 13.30 16.31 -1.41
N THR A 134 14.53 16.65 -1.83
CA THR A 134 15.67 15.73 -1.73
C THR A 134 16.01 15.42 -0.28
N GLU A 135 16.05 16.41 0.62
CA GLU A 135 16.25 16.20 2.06
C GLU A 135 15.17 15.31 2.69
N ARG A 136 13.90 15.47 2.27
CA ARG A 136 12.81 14.59 2.74
C ARG A 136 12.97 13.15 2.26
N ILE A 137 13.38 12.96 0.99
CA ILE A 137 13.69 11.65 0.42
C ILE A 137 14.80 10.96 1.21
N GLN A 138 15.88 11.70 1.47
CA GLN A 138 17.02 11.22 2.26
C GLN A 138 16.63 10.87 3.70
N LYS A 139 15.87 11.76 4.37
CA LYS A 139 15.37 11.52 5.74
C LYS A 139 14.49 10.28 5.85
N LYS A 140 13.75 9.94 4.78
CA LYS A 140 12.92 8.73 4.72
C LYS A 140 13.67 7.50 4.24
N ASN A 141 14.98 7.59 4.01
CA ASN A 141 15.81 6.51 3.46
C ASN A 141 15.20 5.88 2.20
N ILE A 142 14.67 6.72 1.30
CA ILE A 142 14.13 6.27 0.02
C ILE A 142 15.30 6.26 -0.98
N PRO A 143 15.57 5.13 -1.67
CA PRO A 143 16.49 5.10 -2.79
C PRO A 143 16.09 6.12 -3.85
N TYR A 144 17.03 6.88 -4.39
CA TYR A 144 16.72 7.96 -5.32
C TYR A 144 17.80 8.20 -6.37
N ILE A 145 17.36 8.77 -7.48
CA ILE A 145 18.19 9.30 -8.56
C ILE A 145 17.75 10.75 -8.82
N ILE A 146 18.72 11.61 -9.10
CA ILE A 146 18.50 12.97 -9.57
C ILE A 146 18.69 12.99 -11.07
N VAL A 147 17.72 13.48 -11.80
CA VAL A 147 17.72 13.61 -13.26
C VAL A 147 17.81 15.07 -13.62
N LEU A 148 18.95 15.49 -14.19
CA LEU A 148 19.11 16.78 -14.85
C LEU A 148 18.57 16.65 -16.27
N ASN A 149 17.33 17.05 -16.46
CA ASN A 149 16.64 16.98 -17.74
C ASN A 149 16.99 18.18 -18.64
N LYS A 150 16.69 18.07 -19.93
CA LYS A 150 16.96 19.04 -21.00
C LYS A 150 18.45 19.19 -21.29
N CYS A 151 19.23 18.12 -21.12
CA CYS A 151 20.67 18.13 -21.35
C CYS A 151 21.06 18.34 -22.81
N GLU A 152 20.13 18.20 -23.77
CA GLU A 152 20.32 18.57 -25.17
C GLU A 152 20.62 20.06 -25.38
N ARG A 153 20.32 20.89 -24.40
CA ARG A 153 20.62 22.33 -24.43
C ARG A 153 22.05 22.67 -24.07
N PHE A 154 22.80 21.74 -23.50
CA PHE A 154 24.22 21.90 -23.20
C PHE A 154 25.07 21.47 -24.39
N THR A 155 25.73 22.43 -25.01
CA THR A 155 26.56 22.18 -26.20
C THR A 155 27.98 21.73 -25.87
N ARG A 156 28.44 22.00 -24.62
CA ARG A 156 29.82 21.74 -24.18
C ARG A 156 29.84 20.74 -23.04
N GLU A 157 30.80 19.82 -23.08
CA GLU A 157 30.97 18.79 -22.07
C GLU A 157 31.39 19.34 -20.71
N ASP A 158 32.27 20.38 -20.69
CA ASP A 158 32.67 21.06 -19.48
C ASP A 158 31.49 21.74 -18.76
N GLU A 159 30.49 22.21 -19.49
CA GLU A 159 29.26 22.76 -18.93
C GLU A 159 28.43 21.69 -18.26
N ARG A 160 28.28 20.53 -18.91
CA ARG A 160 27.56 19.36 -18.35
C ARG A 160 28.18 18.92 -17.02
N LEU A 161 29.50 18.78 -16.97
CA LEU A 161 30.21 18.39 -15.78
C LEU A 161 30.05 19.42 -14.63
N ARG A 162 30.16 20.72 -14.94
CA ARG A 162 29.96 21.78 -13.93
C ARG A 162 28.53 21.79 -13.36
N VAL A 163 27.51 21.64 -14.20
CA VAL A 163 26.12 21.61 -13.73
C VAL A 163 25.90 20.42 -12.82
N GLN A 164 26.45 19.25 -13.16
CA GLN A 164 26.36 18.04 -12.35
C GLN A 164 27.09 18.22 -10.99
N GLU A 165 28.29 18.78 -10.99
CA GLU A 165 29.09 19.04 -9.75
C GLU A 165 28.41 20.07 -8.85
N ASN A 166 27.90 21.16 -9.42
CA ASN A 166 27.17 22.18 -8.68
C ASN A 166 25.90 21.61 -8.06
N THR A 167 25.17 20.76 -8.81
CA THR A 167 23.97 20.07 -8.32
C THR A 167 24.31 19.14 -7.16
N ALA A 168 25.36 18.34 -7.27
CA ALA A 168 25.83 17.44 -6.22
C ALA A 168 26.16 18.19 -4.93
N SER A 169 26.90 19.29 -5.07
CA SER A 169 27.28 20.14 -3.94
C SER A 169 26.08 20.80 -3.27
N TYR A 170 25.14 21.35 -4.05
CA TYR A 170 23.96 22.04 -3.53
C TYR A 170 22.98 21.09 -2.82
N LEU A 171 22.74 19.91 -3.40
CA LEU A 171 21.85 18.89 -2.85
C LEU A 171 22.51 17.98 -1.82
N LYS A 172 23.81 18.17 -1.54
CA LYS A 172 24.60 17.34 -0.62
C LYS A 172 24.46 15.84 -0.93
N THR A 173 24.61 15.49 -2.21
CA THR A 173 24.48 14.13 -2.70
C THR A 173 25.70 13.70 -3.51
N GLU A 174 25.86 12.40 -3.70
CA GLU A 174 26.92 11.82 -4.52
C GLU A 174 26.67 12.12 -6.00
N LYS A 175 27.76 12.39 -6.76
CA LYS A 175 27.68 12.71 -8.19
C LYS A 175 27.11 11.56 -9.01
N GLU A 176 27.37 10.34 -8.60
CA GLU A 176 26.92 9.10 -9.20
C GLU A 176 25.39 8.95 -9.19
N LYS A 177 24.71 9.62 -8.27
CA LYS A 177 23.24 9.67 -8.19
C LYS A 177 22.61 10.72 -9.12
N ILE A 178 23.43 11.45 -9.92
CA ILE A 178 22.96 12.51 -10.81
C ILE A 178 23.18 12.11 -12.25
N LEU A 179 22.09 11.93 -12.98
CA LEU A 179 22.11 11.60 -14.40
C LEU A 179 21.70 12.78 -15.28
N LEU A 180 22.44 12.96 -16.36
CA LEU A 180 22.10 13.92 -17.43
C LEU A 180 21.16 13.22 -18.43
N VAL A 181 19.98 13.76 -18.61
CA VAL A 181 18.94 13.15 -19.42
C VAL A 181 18.30 14.19 -20.35
N SER A 182 17.94 13.77 -21.54
CA SER A 182 17.03 14.51 -22.42
C SER A 182 15.79 13.68 -22.70
N ALA A 183 14.66 14.14 -22.22
CA ALA A 183 13.38 13.52 -22.57
C ALA A 183 13.01 13.77 -24.06
N ALA A 184 13.58 14.78 -24.70
CA ALA A 184 13.27 15.16 -26.08
C ALA A 184 13.95 14.23 -27.11
N ASP A 185 15.23 13.98 -26.98
CA ASP A 185 16.01 13.12 -27.88
C ASP A 185 16.32 11.73 -27.32
N LYS A 186 15.86 11.46 -26.08
CA LYS A 186 15.99 10.20 -25.33
C LYS A 186 17.42 9.85 -24.89
N SER A 187 18.36 10.80 -24.95
CA SER A 187 19.71 10.58 -24.40
C SER A 187 19.64 10.40 -22.88
N GLY A 188 20.46 9.49 -22.31
CA GLY A 188 20.49 9.16 -20.89
C GLY A 188 19.30 8.36 -20.37
N ILE A 189 18.29 8.04 -21.20
CA ILE A 189 17.10 7.28 -20.76
C ILE A 189 17.42 5.81 -20.53
N TYR A 190 18.32 5.23 -21.31
CA TYR A 190 18.74 3.85 -21.11
C TYR A 190 19.49 3.71 -19.78
N GLU A 191 20.45 4.58 -19.53
CA GLU A 191 21.22 4.66 -18.28
C GLU A 191 20.30 4.84 -17.08
N LEU A 192 19.28 5.71 -17.19
CA LEU A 192 18.28 5.90 -16.14
C LEU A 192 17.54 4.60 -15.83
N LYS A 193 17.19 3.78 -16.83
CA LYS A 193 16.52 2.48 -16.59
C LYS A 193 17.43 1.48 -15.88
N GLU A 194 18.70 1.41 -16.26
CA GLU A 194 19.69 0.53 -15.62
C GLU A 194 19.91 0.93 -14.16
N GLU A 195 20.07 2.24 -13.89
CA GLU A 195 20.24 2.73 -12.52
C GLU A 195 18.98 2.52 -11.66
N LEU A 196 17.78 2.72 -12.22
CA LEU A 196 16.53 2.36 -11.53
C LEU A 196 16.52 0.86 -11.18
N GLY A 197 17.00 0.00 -12.08
CA GLY A 197 17.15 -1.43 -11.84
C GLY A 197 18.12 -1.75 -10.70
N ALA A 198 19.24 -1.06 -10.66
CA ALA A 198 20.26 -1.24 -9.64
C ALA A 198 19.83 -0.78 -8.24
N LEU A 199 18.93 0.22 -8.16
CA LEU A 199 18.38 0.72 -6.89
C LEU A 199 17.39 -0.23 -6.22
N LYS A 200 16.81 -1.17 -6.95
CA LYS A 200 16.07 -2.29 -6.36
C LYS A 200 17.11 -3.18 -5.66
N GLY A 201 17.41 -2.83 -4.42
CA GLY A 201 18.50 -3.42 -3.68
C GLY A 201 18.39 -4.94 -3.56
N LYS A 202 19.54 -5.58 -3.43
CA LYS A 202 19.68 -7.01 -3.04
C LYS A 202 19.16 -7.31 -1.63
N GLU A 203 18.58 -6.32 -0.94
CA GLU A 203 18.14 -6.33 0.46
C GLU A 203 16.63 -6.42 0.65
N GLU A 204 15.80 -6.57 -0.38
CA GLU A 204 14.60 -7.31 -0.14
C GLU A 204 15.02 -8.79 0.05
N GLU A 205 15.56 -9.12 1.23
CA GLU A 205 15.33 -10.46 1.78
C GLU A 205 13.87 -10.75 1.48
N GLU A 206 13.61 -11.78 0.70
CA GLU A 206 12.26 -12.16 0.31
C GLU A 206 11.46 -12.39 1.57
N ARG A 207 10.81 -11.33 2.05
CA ARG A 207 9.99 -11.39 3.27
C ARG A 207 8.88 -12.37 2.98
N LYS A 208 8.83 -13.39 3.78
CA LYS A 208 7.83 -14.44 3.66
C LYS A 208 6.63 -14.12 4.54
N ILE A 209 5.45 -14.43 4.04
CA ILE A 209 4.20 -14.28 4.80
C ILE A 209 4.17 -15.34 5.91
N VAL A 210 4.46 -16.60 5.51
CA VAL A 210 4.44 -17.80 6.37
C VAL A 210 5.50 -18.81 5.99
N GLY A 211 6.10 -18.70 4.79
CA GLY A 211 7.02 -19.71 4.24
C GLY A 211 8.27 -19.94 5.07
N ASP A 212 8.73 -18.93 5.84
CA ASP A 212 9.86 -19.06 6.78
C ASP A 212 9.52 -19.86 8.05
N LEU A 213 8.24 -20.15 8.29
CA LEU A 213 7.76 -20.99 9.39
C LEU A 213 7.52 -22.43 8.96
N LEU A 214 7.74 -22.75 7.69
CA LEU A 214 7.43 -24.04 7.07
C LEU A 214 8.69 -24.77 6.65
N GLU A 215 8.59 -26.08 6.67
CA GLU A 215 9.58 -27.00 6.08
C GLU A 215 8.99 -27.65 4.82
N PRO A 216 9.84 -28.11 3.87
CA PRO A 216 9.36 -28.84 2.70
C PRO A 216 8.44 -30.01 3.10
N SER A 217 7.36 -30.18 2.34
CA SER A 217 6.32 -31.19 2.59
C SER A 217 5.45 -30.96 3.83
N ASP A 218 5.52 -29.82 4.50
CA ASP A 218 4.54 -29.44 5.53
C ASP A 218 3.16 -29.26 4.93
N PHE A 219 2.11 -29.55 5.71
CA PHE A 219 0.72 -29.26 5.36
C PHE A 219 0.21 -28.05 6.12
N VAL A 220 -0.39 -27.10 5.39
CA VAL A 220 -1.05 -25.93 5.94
C VAL A 220 -2.52 -25.95 5.52
N VAL A 221 -3.43 -25.82 6.48
CA VAL A 221 -4.87 -25.73 6.19
C VAL A 221 -5.30 -24.29 6.23
N LEU A 222 -5.82 -23.79 5.12
CA LEU A 222 -6.33 -22.43 4.95
C LEU A 222 -7.86 -22.47 5.04
N VAL A 223 -8.42 -21.81 6.05
CA VAL A 223 -9.87 -21.73 6.26
C VAL A 223 -10.38 -20.42 5.69
N VAL A 224 -11.13 -20.52 4.61
CA VAL A 224 -11.61 -19.39 3.81
C VAL A 224 -13.14 -19.38 3.82
N PRO A 225 -13.77 -18.45 4.55
CA PRO A 225 -15.22 -18.30 4.50
C PRO A 225 -15.63 -17.78 3.12
N ILE A 226 -16.78 -18.22 2.66
CA ILE A 226 -17.38 -17.67 1.45
C ILE A 226 -18.15 -16.40 1.83
N ASP A 227 -17.48 -15.27 1.68
CA ASP A 227 -18.10 -13.98 1.89
C ASP A 227 -18.95 -13.57 0.68
N SER A 228 -20.17 -13.11 0.93
CA SER A 228 -21.05 -12.55 -0.10
C SER A 228 -20.50 -11.25 -0.73
N ALA A 229 -19.62 -10.56 -0.03
CA ALA A 229 -18.95 -9.35 -0.50
C ALA A 229 -17.76 -9.65 -1.45
N ALA A 230 -17.21 -10.86 -1.40
CA ALA A 230 -16.14 -11.25 -2.31
C ALA A 230 -16.68 -11.50 -3.73
N PRO A 231 -16.00 -11.07 -4.79
CA PRO A 231 -16.40 -11.38 -6.16
C PRO A 231 -16.52 -12.90 -6.36
N LYS A 232 -17.63 -13.38 -6.94
CA LYS A 232 -17.83 -14.80 -7.24
C LYS A 232 -16.62 -15.39 -7.97
N GLY A 233 -16.14 -16.54 -7.49
CA GLY A 233 -15.04 -17.28 -8.11
C GLY A 233 -13.64 -16.71 -7.83
N ARG A 234 -13.46 -15.83 -6.84
CA ARG A 234 -12.15 -15.27 -6.48
C ARG A 234 -11.86 -15.40 -4.99
N LEU A 235 -10.64 -15.80 -4.68
CA LEU A 235 -10.04 -15.59 -3.38
C LEU A 235 -9.59 -14.12 -3.26
N ILE A 236 -9.62 -13.56 -2.05
CA ILE A 236 -9.06 -12.24 -1.80
C ILE A 236 -7.52 -12.28 -1.84
N LEU A 237 -6.90 -11.13 -2.10
CA LEU A 237 -5.46 -11.03 -2.30
C LEU A 237 -4.62 -11.66 -1.18
N PRO A 238 -4.88 -11.45 0.12
CA PRO A 238 -4.13 -12.09 1.20
C PRO A 238 -4.15 -13.62 1.14
N GLN A 239 -5.28 -14.21 0.77
CA GLN A 239 -5.41 -15.66 0.64
C GLN A 239 -4.57 -16.20 -0.51
N GLN A 240 -4.63 -15.54 -1.69
CA GLN A 240 -3.83 -15.92 -2.86
C GLN A 240 -2.33 -15.83 -2.59
N GLN A 241 -1.87 -14.74 -1.96
CA GLN A 241 -0.46 -14.53 -1.63
C GLN A 241 0.04 -15.56 -0.61
N THR A 242 -0.76 -15.87 0.42
CA THR A 242 -0.40 -16.90 1.40
C THR A 242 -0.29 -18.28 0.75
N ILE A 243 -1.23 -18.65 -0.15
CA ILE A 243 -1.13 -19.93 -0.90
C ILE A 243 0.17 -19.96 -1.71
N ARG A 244 0.50 -18.87 -2.41
CA ARG A 244 1.72 -18.79 -3.20
C ARG A 244 2.97 -18.94 -2.34
N ASP A 245 3.04 -18.24 -1.21
CA ASP A 245 4.17 -18.28 -0.29
C ASP A 245 4.37 -19.67 0.34
N ILE A 246 3.28 -20.40 0.60
CA ILE A 246 3.33 -21.81 1.04
C ILE A 246 3.95 -22.70 -0.05
N LEU A 247 3.54 -22.51 -1.30
CA LEU A 247 4.07 -23.29 -2.43
C LEU A 247 5.55 -22.98 -2.70
N ASP A 248 5.96 -21.71 -2.56
CA ASP A 248 7.35 -21.27 -2.71
C ASP A 248 8.27 -21.81 -1.58
N ALA A 249 7.67 -22.31 -0.47
CA ALA A 249 8.35 -23.00 0.61
C ALA A 249 8.34 -24.53 0.46
N ASP A 250 8.01 -25.07 -0.73
CA ASP A 250 7.87 -26.51 -1.00
C ASP A 250 6.87 -27.22 -0.06
N ALA A 251 5.93 -26.49 0.51
CA ALA A 251 4.86 -26.97 1.38
C ALA A 251 3.52 -27.10 0.63
N SER A 252 2.54 -27.74 1.25
CA SER A 252 1.22 -27.99 0.65
C SER A 252 0.13 -27.16 1.32
N ALA A 253 -0.69 -26.49 0.52
CA ALA A 253 -1.87 -25.73 0.98
C ALA A 253 -3.16 -26.51 0.74
N ILE A 254 -3.97 -26.70 1.78
CA ILE A 254 -5.31 -27.28 1.73
C ILE A 254 -6.31 -26.20 2.06
N VAL A 255 -7.16 -25.85 1.12
CA VAL A 255 -8.13 -24.74 1.27
C VAL A 255 -9.53 -25.32 1.54
N VAL A 256 -10.12 -24.93 2.65
CA VAL A 256 -11.45 -25.42 3.09
C VAL A 256 -12.33 -24.29 3.58
N LYS A 257 -13.63 -24.54 3.65
CA LYS A 257 -14.57 -23.68 4.38
C LYS A 257 -14.49 -23.96 5.88
N GLU A 258 -14.92 -23.01 6.67
CA GLU A 258 -15.02 -23.17 8.13
C GLU A 258 -15.90 -24.36 8.56
N THR A 259 -16.86 -24.77 7.73
CA THR A 259 -17.74 -25.91 8.00
C THR A 259 -17.05 -27.24 7.79
N GLU A 260 -16.02 -27.28 6.96
CA GLU A 260 -15.33 -28.52 6.53
C GLU A 260 -14.04 -28.78 7.32
N LEU A 261 -13.59 -27.83 8.16
CA LEU A 261 -12.30 -27.90 8.85
C LEU A 261 -12.18 -29.19 9.70
N ALA A 262 -13.16 -29.46 10.58
CA ALA A 262 -13.08 -30.63 11.48
C ALA A 262 -13.03 -31.95 10.71
N GLY A 263 -13.85 -32.11 9.65
CA GLY A 263 -13.82 -33.28 8.79
C GLY A 263 -12.50 -33.44 8.03
N THR A 264 -11.96 -32.32 7.54
CA THR A 264 -10.66 -32.32 6.85
C THR A 264 -9.55 -32.74 7.79
N LEU A 265 -9.44 -32.13 8.99
CA LEU A 265 -8.42 -32.49 9.97
C LEU A 265 -8.48 -33.96 10.39
N ALA A 266 -9.68 -34.54 10.50
CA ALA A 266 -9.87 -35.96 10.83
C ALA A 266 -9.48 -36.90 9.65
N SER A 267 -9.57 -36.42 8.41
CA SER A 267 -9.31 -37.20 7.20
C SER A 267 -7.86 -37.12 6.72
N LEU A 268 -7.07 -36.15 7.22
CA LEU A 268 -5.66 -36.01 6.85
C LEU A 268 -4.83 -37.11 7.46
N GLY A 269 -4.09 -37.84 6.63
CA GLY A 269 -3.16 -38.86 7.07
C GLY A 269 -1.89 -38.36 7.77
N LYS A 270 -1.63 -37.02 7.67
CA LYS A 270 -0.54 -36.33 8.32
C LYS A 270 -1.09 -35.09 9.05
N LYS A 271 -0.63 -34.85 10.27
CA LYS A 271 -0.99 -33.68 11.04
C LYS A 271 -0.50 -32.40 10.34
N PRO A 272 -1.35 -31.38 10.13
CA PRO A 272 -0.90 -30.14 9.55
C PRO A 272 -0.01 -29.34 10.52
N LYS A 273 0.97 -28.62 10.00
CA LYS A 273 1.85 -27.72 10.74
C LYS A 273 1.05 -26.60 11.40
N MET A 274 0.13 -26.00 10.63
CA MET A 274 -0.73 -24.91 11.10
C MET A 274 -2.05 -24.81 10.35
N VAL A 275 -2.98 -24.11 10.98
CA VAL A 275 -4.24 -23.66 10.41
C VAL A 275 -4.20 -22.13 10.32
N ILE A 276 -4.53 -21.57 9.15
CA ILE A 276 -4.61 -20.14 8.90
C ILE A 276 -6.04 -19.80 8.54
N THR A 277 -6.65 -18.82 9.21
CA THR A 277 -8.06 -18.51 9.03
C THR A 277 -8.33 -17.03 8.78
N ASP A 278 -9.52 -16.72 8.28
CA ASP A 278 -10.05 -15.36 8.30
C ASP A 278 -10.50 -15.00 9.72
N SER A 279 -10.26 -13.74 10.11
CA SER A 279 -10.59 -13.26 11.47
C SER A 279 -12.09 -13.33 11.79
N GLN A 280 -12.97 -13.28 10.80
CA GLN A 280 -14.42 -13.32 11.00
C GLN A 280 -14.92 -14.68 11.50
N VAL A 281 -14.25 -15.78 11.15
CA VAL A 281 -14.62 -17.14 11.55
C VAL A 281 -13.69 -17.73 12.61
N PHE A 282 -12.78 -16.93 13.16
CA PHE A 282 -11.73 -17.36 14.07
C PHE A 282 -12.28 -18.10 15.31
N GLY A 283 -13.38 -17.62 15.89
CA GLY A 283 -13.98 -18.23 17.08
C GLY A 283 -14.42 -19.68 16.86
N ARG A 284 -14.95 -20.01 15.68
CA ARG A 284 -15.31 -21.38 15.31
C ARG A 284 -14.05 -22.21 15.02
N VAL A 285 -13.17 -21.69 14.17
CA VAL A 285 -11.93 -22.38 13.78
C VAL A 285 -11.06 -22.70 14.98
N SER A 286 -10.99 -21.81 15.97
CA SER A 286 -10.23 -22.03 17.20
C SER A 286 -10.77 -23.20 18.04
N LYS A 287 -12.08 -23.46 18.00
CA LYS A 287 -12.71 -24.60 18.69
C LYS A 287 -12.43 -25.91 17.95
N ASP A 288 -12.47 -25.86 16.61
CA ASP A 288 -12.33 -27.05 15.76
C ASP A 288 -10.84 -27.45 15.55
N THR A 289 -9.90 -26.54 15.87
CA THR A 289 -8.46 -26.79 15.72
C THR A 289 -7.84 -27.33 17.02
N PRO A 290 -7.25 -28.54 17.04
CA PRO A 290 -6.54 -29.10 18.19
C PRO A 290 -5.46 -28.16 18.72
N LYS A 291 -5.24 -28.15 20.05
CA LYS A 291 -4.30 -27.23 20.71
C LYS A 291 -2.83 -27.42 20.27
N ASP A 292 -2.48 -28.58 19.82
CA ASP A 292 -1.15 -28.98 19.38
C ASP A 292 -0.88 -28.68 17.87
N ILE A 293 -1.85 -28.02 17.17
CA ILE A 293 -1.69 -27.46 15.84
C ILE A 293 -1.59 -25.95 15.96
N LEU A 294 -0.58 -25.33 15.33
CA LEU A 294 -0.43 -23.88 15.31
C LEU A 294 -1.66 -23.23 14.64
N LEU A 295 -2.10 -22.10 15.18
CA LEU A 295 -3.27 -21.40 14.66
C LEU A 295 -2.98 -19.91 14.54
N THR A 296 -3.26 -19.34 13.38
CA THR A 296 -3.13 -17.89 13.14
C THR A 296 -4.19 -17.40 12.14
N SER A 297 -4.14 -16.12 11.82
CA SER A 297 -5.03 -15.52 10.80
C SER A 297 -4.25 -14.80 9.72
N PHE A 298 -4.87 -14.66 8.53
CA PHE A 298 -4.33 -13.85 7.44
C PHE A 298 -3.98 -12.44 7.92
N SER A 299 -4.82 -11.82 8.75
CA SER A 299 -4.59 -10.46 9.27
C SER A 299 -3.33 -10.35 10.12
N ILE A 300 -3.01 -11.36 10.94
CA ILE A 300 -1.79 -11.40 11.76
C ILE A 300 -0.56 -11.61 10.89
N LEU A 301 -0.63 -12.55 9.93
CA LEU A 301 0.45 -12.78 8.97
C LEU A 301 0.77 -11.52 8.16
N PHE A 302 -0.26 -10.79 7.71
CA PHE A 302 -0.08 -9.55 6.96
C PHE A 302 0.36 -8.37 7.82
N ALA A 303 0.01 -8.33 9.10
CA ALA A 303 0.58 -7.38 10.04
C ALA A 303 2.10 -7.57 10.20
N ARG A 304 2.57 -8.83 10.20
CA ARG A 304 3.98 -9.18 10.18
C ARG A 304 4.64 -8.83 8.84
N TYR A 305 4.01 -9.19 7.75
CA TYR A 305 4.56 -9.07 6.40
C TYR A 305 4.73 -7.61 5.94
N LYS A 306 3.70 -6.77 6.12
CA LYS A 306 3.69 -5.36 5.65
C LYS A 306 3.91 -4.33 6.75
N GLY A 307 3.82 -4.72 8.00
CA GLY A 307 3.81 -3.78 9.12
C GLY A 307 4.81 -4.13 10.20
N ASN A 308 4.38 -3.88 11.42
CA ASN A 308 5.09 -4.23 12.64
C ASN A 308 4.12 -4.93 13.58
N LEU A 309 4.25 -6.27 13.67
CA LEU A 309 3.37 -7.11 14.47
C LEU A 309 3.44 -6.74 15.96
N GLU A 310 4.64 -6.45 16.47
CA GLU A 310 4.89 -6.05 17.86
C GLU A 310 4.14 -4.76 18.21
N THR A 311 4.30 -3.71 17.40
CA THR A 311 3.58 -2.44 17.59
C THR A 311 2.07 -2.64 17.61
N MET A 312 1.53 -3.50 16.76
CA MET A 312 0.10 -3.75 16.71
C MET A 312 -0.40 -4.58 17.88
N VAL A 313 0.42 -5.50 18.43
CA VAL A 313 0.12 -6.23 19.68
C VAL A 313 0.12 -5.30 20.88
N HIS A 314 1.06 -4.36 20.95
CA HIS A 314 1.03 -3.32 21.97
C HIS A 314 -0.20 -2.41 21.82
N GLY A 315 -0.51 -2.02 20.58
CA GLY A 315 -1.61 -1.13 20.26
C GLY A 315 -2.98 -1.69 20.64
N VAL A 316 -3.20 -3.00 20.49
CA VAL A 316 -4.51 -3.60 20.78
C VAL A 316 -4.88 -3.55 22.28
N LYS A 317 -3.89 -3.51 23.19
CA LYS A 317 -4.13 -3.37 24.64
C LYS A 317 -4.79 -2.04 25.01
N ALA A 318 -4.70 -1.04 24.14
CA ALA A 318 -5.38 0.23 24.37
C ALA A 318 -6.91 0.07 24.45
N LEU A 319 -7.48 -1.02 23.96
CA LEU A 319 -8.91 -1.32 24.08
C LEU A 319 -9.38 -1.34 25.54
N ASP A 320 -8.53 -1.79 26.48
CA ASP A 320 -8.90 -1.92 27.89
C ASP A 320 -8.93 -0.57 28.63
N ILE A 321 -8.23 0.43 28.09
CA ILE A 321 -8.09 1.77 28.70
C ILE A 321 -8.90 2.85 27.99
N LEU A 322 -9.63 2.51 26.91
CA LEU A 322 -10.54 3.45 26.25
C LEU A 322 -11.65 3.89 27.21
N GLU A 323 -12.02 5.15 27.17
CA GLU A 323 -13.07 5.76 27.99
C GLU A 323 -14.28 6.16 27.14
N ASP A 324 -15.39 6.42 27.81
CA ASP A 324 -16.63 6.86 27.17
C ASP A 324 -16.42 8.22 26.50
N GLY A 325 -16.82 8.32 25.21
CA GLY A 325 -16.62 9.53 24.41
C GLY A 325 -15.26 9.63 23.71
N ASP A 326 -14.33 8.69 23.92
CA ASP A 326 -13.05 8.70 23.23
C ASP A 326 -13.22 8.61 21.71
N LYS A 327 -12.33 9.30 20.98
CA LYS A 327 -12.28 9.22 19.52
C LYS A 327 -11.43 8.06 19.06
N VAL A 328 -12.00 7.22 18.20
CA VAL A 328 -11.32 6.10 17.56
C VAL A 328 -11.33 6.28 16.04
N LEU A 329 -10.15 6.25 15.43
CA LEU A 329 -10.01 6.30 13.97
C LEU A 329 -10.06 4.88 13.40
N ILE A 330 -11.01 4.61 12.52
CA ILE A 330 -11.05 3.40 11.69
C ILE A 330 -10.50 3.74 10.32
N SER A 331 -9.32 3.20 9.98
CA SER A 331 -8.59 3.54 8.76
C SER A 331 -8.56 2.37 7.79
N GLU A 332 -9.06 2.60 6.56
CA GLU A 332 -9.10 1.61 5.49
C GLU A 332 -8.14 1.96 4.36
N GLY A 333 -7.36 0.98 3.90
CA GLY A 333 -6.41 1.14 2.81
C GLY A 333 -7.02 1.10 1.41
N CYS A 334 -8.32 0.92 1.29
CA CYS A 334 -9.05 0.84 0.02
C CYS A 334 -10.33 1.66 0.04
N THR A 335 -10.85 1.94 -1.15
CA THR A 335 -12.12 2.64 -1.36
C THR A 335 -13.14 1.69 -1.95
N HIS A 336 -13.42 0.56 -1.29
CA HIS A 336 -14.45 -0.37 -1.74
C HIS A 336 -15.85 0.10 -1.35
N HIS A 337 -16.86 -0.38 -2.06
CA HIS A 337 -18.24 -0.05 -1.76
C HIS A 337 -18.65 -0.65 -0.41
N ARG A 338 -19.02 0.20 0.54
CA ARG A 338 -19.47 -0.21 1.89
C ARG A 338 -20.80 -0.92 1.79
N GLN A 339 -20.88 -2.10 2.38
CA GLN A 339 -22.11 -2.88 2.47
C GLN A 339 -22.77 -2.71 3.84
N CYS A 340 -24.04 -3.14 3.97
CA CYS A 340 -24.80 -3.03 5.22
C CYS A 340 -24.15 -3.77 6.42
N ASP A 341 -23.23 -4.71 6.15
CA ASP A 341 -22.52 -5.55 7.13
C ASP A 341 -20.99 -5.34 7.08
N ASP A 342 -20.56 -4.13 6.73
CA ASP A 342 -19.14 -3.78 6.61
C ASP A 342 -18.39 -3.97 7.94
N ILE A 343 -17.16 -4.52 7.87
CA ILE A 343 -16.37 -4.86 9.05
C ILE A 343 -15.95 -3.58 9.79
N GLY A 344 -15.41 -2.61 9.07
CA GLY A 344 -14.84 -1.39 9.65
C GLY A 344 -15.91 -0.47 10.22
N THR A 345 -16.93 -0.16 9.42
CA THR A 345 -17.90 0.89 9.76
C THR A 345 -19.10 0.41 10.55
N VAL A 346 -19.36 -0.91 10.58
CA VAL A 346 -20.55 -1.49 11.26
C VAL A 346 -20.16 -2.48 12.35
N LYS A 347 -19.37 -3.51 12.00
CA LYS A 347 -19.11 -4.62 12.95
C LYS A 347 -18.14 -4.22 14.05
N ILE A 348 -17.02 -3.58 13.74
CA ILE A 348 -16.02 -3.16 14.73
C ILE A 348 -16.60 -2.18 15.74
N PRO A 349 -17.30 -1.09 15.36
CA PRO A 349 -17.94 -0.20 16.33
C PRO A 349 -18.89 -0.93 17.28
N ARG A 350 -19.70 -1.87 16.76
CA ARG A 350 -20.61 -2.68 17.58
C ARG A 350 -19.84 -3.56 18.55
N TRP A 351 -18.80 -4.29 18.10
CA TRP A 351 -18.01 -5.16 18.96
C TRP A 351 -17.21 -4.39 20.02
N LEU A 352 -16.71 -3.18 19.69
CA LEU A 352 -16.08 -2.30 20.66
C LEU A 352 -17.03 -1.93 21.78
N LYS A 353 -18.27 -1.52 21.43
CA LYS A 353 -19.31 -1.21 22.42
C LYS A 353 -19.69 -2.43 23.25
N GLU A 354 -19.89 -3.59 22.64
CA GLU A 354 -20.22 -4.84 23.34
C GLU A 354 -19.10 -5.27 24.30
N TYR A 355 -17.83 -5.11 23.91
CA TYR A 355 -16.67 -5.49 24.72
C TYR A 355 -16.42 -4.55 25.88
N THR A 356 -16.44 -3.24 25.64
CA THR A 356 -16.08 -2.23 26.64
C THR A 356 -17.27 -1.74 27.47
N GLY A 357 -18.48 -1.88 26.96
CA GLY A 357 -19.70 -1.29 27.53
C GLY A 357 -19.78 0.24 27.36
N LYS A 358 -18.93 0.85 26.51
CA LYS A 358 -18.76 2.29 26.33
C LYS A 358 -19.16 2.74 24.93
N GLU A 359 -19.45 4.03 24.76
CA GLU A 359 -19.74 4.67 23.48
C GLU A 359 -18.52 5.45 23.00
N PHE A 360 -18.20 5.36 21.70
CA PHE A 360 -17.04 6.01 21.11
C PHE A 360 -17.45 6.95 19.96
N ILE A 361 -16.64 7.98 19.73
CA ILE A 361 -16.74 8.81 18.54
C ILE A 361 -15.90 8.13 17.45
N ILE A 362 -16.57 7.52 16.49
CA ILE A 362 -15.91 6.81 15.39
C ILE A 362 -15.73 7.74 14.20
N GLU A 363 -14.49 7.97 13.82
CA GLU A 363 -14.13 8.64 12.56
C GLU A 363 -13.52 7.64 11.60
N THR A 364 -13.71 7.83 10.29
CA THR A 364 -13.23 6.90 9.28
C THR A 364 -12.38 7.60 8.24
N SER A 365 -11.28 6.96 7.82
CA SER A 365 -10.49 7.36 6.65
C SER A 365 -10.41 6.21 5.66
N SER A 366 -10.27 6.50 4.35
CA SER A 366 -10.22 5.47 3.31
C SER A 366 -9.22 5.79 2.21
N GLY A 367 -8.73 4.73 1.58
CA GLY A 367 -7.76 4.82 0.48
C GLY A 367 -6.44 5.44 0.94
N THR A 368 -6.06 6.55 0.31
CA THR A 368 -4.80 7.26 0.62
C THR A 368 -4.96 8.41 1.61
N GLU A 369 -6.19 8.64 2.07
CA GLU A 369 -6.50 9.66 3.05
C GLU A 369 -6.18 9.11 4.45
N PHE A 370 -5.05 9.52 5.00
CA PHE A 370 -4.66 9.24 6.38
C PHE A 370 -4.37 10.59 7.04
N PRO A 371 -4.97 10.89 8.21
CA PRO A 371 -4.79 12.19 8.85
C PRO A 371 -3.34 12.44 9.23
N ASP A 372 -2.86 13.66 9.01
CA ASP A 372 -1.51 14.09 9.43
C ASP A 372 -1.45 14.34 10.95
N ASP A 373 -2.54 14.87 11.52
CA ASP A 373 -2.71 15.09 12.96
C ASP A 373 -3.57 13.97 13.56
N LEU A 374 -2.96 13.15 14.39
CA LEU A 374 -3.58 12.02 15.06
C LEU A 374 -3.87 12.31 16.55
N GLY A 375 -3.42 13.46 17.07
CA GLY A 375 -3.46 13.78 18.50
C GLY A 375 -4.85 13.80 19.14
N SER A 376 -5.91 13.93 18.32
CA SER A 376 -7.29 13.85 18.81
C SER A 376 -7.82 12.43 19.03
N TYR A 377 -7.13 11.40 18.51
CA TYR A 377 -7.55 10.00 18.61
C TYR A 377 -6.89 9.30 19.78
N LYS A 378 -7.61 8.43 20.45
CA LYS A 378 -7.10 7.55 21.50
C LYS A 378 -6.59 6.22 20.97
N MET A 379 -7.11 5.79 19.80
CA MET A 379 -6.70 4.56 19.15
C MET A 379 -6.96 4.65 17.64
N ILE A 380 -6.12 3.98 16.87
CA ILE A 380 -6.31 3.75 15.45
C ILE A 380 -6.52 2.26 15.20
N ILE A 381 -7.61 1.93 14.50
CA ILE A 381 -7.91 0.57 14.07
C ILE A 381 -7.80 0.54 12.54
N HIS A 382 -6.72 -0.05 12.03
CA HIS A 382 -6.42 -0.09 10.60
C HIS A 382 -6.89 -1.40 9.98
N CYS A 383 -7.38 -1.38 8.73
CA CYS A 383 -7.65 -2.62 8.00
C CYS A 383 -6.35 -3.39 7.72
N GLY A 384 -6.43 -4.60 7.17
CA GLY A 384 -5.26 -5.42 6.85
C GLY A 384 -4.31 -4.84 5.78
N GLY A 385 -4.66 -3.70 5.16
CA GLY A 385 -3.80 -2.99 4.21
C GLY A 385 -3.45 -3.78 2.94
N CYS A 386 -4.31 -4.71 2.50
CA CYS A 386 -4.03 -5.58 1.35
C CYS A 386 -3.78 -4.80 0.05
N MET A 387 -4.38 -3.61 -0.10
CA MET A 387 -4.24 -2.74 -1.26
C MET A 387 -3.13 -1.68 -1.10
N LEU A 388 -2.56 -1.55 0.09
CA LEU A 388 -1.43 -0.67 0.36
C LEU A 388 -0.12 -1.41 0.16
N ASN A 389 0.90 -0.70 -0.34
CA ASN A 389 2.24 -1.23 -0.32
C ASN A 389 2.85 -1.16 1.09
N GLU A 390 3.98 -1.81 1.30
CA GLU A 390 4.65 -1.89 2.60
C GLU A 390 5.05 -0.51 3.13
N ARG A 391 5.56 0.38 2.27
CA ARG A 391 6.00 1.72 2.66
C ARG A 391 4.86 2.56 3.22
N GLU A 392 3.70 2.53 2.59
CA GLU A 392 2.52 3.24 3.07
C GLU A 392 2.05 2.69 4.43
N MET A 393 2.07 1.36 4.62
CA MET A 393 1.73 0.77 5.92
C MET A 393 2.72 1.18 7.01
N LYS A 394 4.03 1.11 6.73
CA LYS A 394 5.07 1.56 7.66
C LYS A 394 4.94 3.04 7.99
N TYR A 395 4.65 3.87 6.99
CA TYR A 395 4.42 5.30 7.18
C TYR A 395 3.27 5.55 8.18
N ARG A 396 2.10 4.91 7.99
CA ARG A 396 0.95 5.06 8.89
C ARG A 396 1.25 4.61 10.31
N ILE A 397 1.96 3.49 10.44
CA ILE A 397 2.40 2.98 11.76
C ILE A 397 3.37 3.98 12.41
N SER A 398 4.36 4.49 11.67
CA SER A 398 5.30 5.47 12.20
C SER A 398 4.61 6.79 12.60
N CYS A 399 3.66 7.28 11.81
CA CYS A 399 2.88 8.48 12.18
C CYS A 399 2.11 8.28 13.49
N ALA A 400 1.56 7.09 13.73
CA ALA A 400 0.89 6.77 14.97
C ALA A 400 1.88 6.69 16.14
N GLN A 401 3.03 6.02 15.97
CA GLN A 401 4.07 5.89 16.97
C GLN A 401 4.70 7.25 17.35
N ASP A 402 5.01 8.09 16.36
CA ASP A 402 5.61 9.42 16.57
C ASP A 402 4.72 10.35 17.38
N GLN A 403 3.39 10.15 17.29
CA GLN A 403 2.38 10.90 18.05
C GLN A 403 1.90 10.17 19.31
N GLY A 404 2.45 9.00 19.61
CA GLY A 404 2.10 8.21 20.80
C GLY A 404 0.69 7.62 20.77
N ILE A 405 0.09 7.46 19.55
CA ILE A 405 -1.26 6.92 19.40
C ILE A 405 -1.20 5.41 19.14
N PRO A 406 -1.86 4.59 19.97
CA PRO A 406 -1.94 3.15 19.76
C PRO A 406 -2.58 2.80 18.41
N ILE A 407 -1.96 1.87 17.68
CA ILE A 407 -2.47 1.36 16.39
C ILE A 407 -2.54 -0.16 16.40
N ALA A 408 -3.66 -0.72 15.97
CA ALA A 408 -3.85 -2.15 15.77
C ALA A 408 -4.62 -2.42 14.47
N ASN A 409 -4.57 -3.66 13.96
CA ASN A 409 -5.36 -4.01 12.79
C ASN A 409 -6.70 -4.69 13.17
N TYR A 410 -7.62 -4.73 12.21
CA TYR A 410 -8.94 -5.33 12.36
C TYR A 410 -8.88 -6.74 12.96
N GLY A 411 -8.04 -7.61 12.41
CA GLY A 411 -7.97 -8.99 12.85
C GLY A 411 -7.47 -9.16 14.28
N MET A 412 -6.53 -8.30 14.70
CA MET A 412 -6.04 -8.31 16.09
C MET A 412 -7.09 -7.80 17.05
N VAL A 413 -7.80 -6.72 16.71
CA VAL A 413 -8.91 -6.19 17.50
C VAL A 413 -9.99 -7.25 17.67
N ILE A 414 -10.39 -7.91 16.56
CA ILE A 414 -11.38 -9.00 16.60
C ILE A 414 -10.88 -10.15 17.47
N ALA A 415 -9.64 -10.58 17.31
CA ALA A 415 -9.07 -11.68 18.08
C ALA A 415 -8.94 -11.35 19.57
N TYR A 416 -8.62 -10.10 19.90
CA TYR A 416 -8.52 -9.62 21.28
C TYR A 416 -9.89 -9.59 21.98
N ILE A 417 -10.89 -8.96 21.36
CA ILE A 417 -12.26 -8.87 21.86
C ILE A 417 -12.85 -10.27 22.14
N HIS A 418 -12.56 -11.23 21.28
CA HIS A 418 -13.04 -12.61 21.44
C HIS A 418 -12.14 -13.50 22.33
N GLY A 419 -11.08 -12.95 22.95
CA GLY A 419 -10.19 -13.69 23.86
C GLY A 419 -9.33 -14.77 23.18
N ILE A 420 -9.12 -14.67 21.88
CA ILE A 420 -8.40 -15.67 21.08
C ILE A 420 -7.05 -15.16 20.52
N LEU A 421 -6.67 -13.91 20.82
CA LEU A 421 -5.43 -13.32 20.29
C LEU A 421 -4.20 -14.12 20.71
N LYS A 422 -4.09 -14.52 21.98
CA LYS A 422 -3.00 -15.34 22.46
C LYS A 422 -2.85 -16.63 21.65
N ARG A 423 -3.96 -17.33 21.39
CA ARG A 423 -3.98 -18.53 20.56
C ARG A 423 -3.55 -18.27 19.12
N SER A 424 -3.93 -17.13 18.57
CA SER A 424 -3.61 -16.74 17.19
C SER A 424 -2.16 -16.29 16.98
N LEU A 425 -1.44 -16.01 18.06
CA LEU A 425 -0.01 -15.71 18.06
C LEU A 425 0.86 -16.93 18.30
N SER A 426 0.29 -18.13 18.44
CA SER A 426 1.05 -19.37 18.69
C SER A 426 2.22 -19.66 17.69
N PRO A 427 2.21 -19.22 16.42
CA PRO A 427 3.39 -19.31 15.56
C PRO A 427 4.51 -18.32 15.93
N PHE A 428 4.27 -17.33 16.79
CA PHE A 428 5.17 -16.24 17.13
C PHE A 428 5.37 -16.13 18.65
N PRO A 429 6.09 -17.09 19.29
CA PRO A 429 6.18 -17.17 20.75
C PRO A 429 6.80 -15.93 21.41
N GLU A 430 7.72 -15.22 20.72
CA GLU A 430 8.31 -14.00 21.27
C GLU A 430 7.30 -12.84 21.29
N ILE A 431 6.43 -12.78 20.31
CA ILE A 431 5.35 -11.78 20.24
C ILE A 431 4.21 -12.15 21.22
N GLU A 432 3.91 -13.44 21.39
CA GLU A 432 2.91 -13.92 22.35
C GLU A 432 3.24 -13.47 23.80
N LYS A 433 4.53 -13.42 24.17
CA LYS A 433 4.99 -12.96 25.49
C LYS A 433 4.70 -11.49 25.78
N LEU A 434 4.43 -10.70 24.73
CA LEU A 434 4.11 -9.27 24.87
C LEU A 434 2.65 -9.02 25.28
N LEU A 435 1.78 -10.03 25.23
CA LEU A 435 0.41 -9.95 25.73
C LEU A 435 0.38 -10.11 27.24
#